data_dbb2d5d9e1ba7542e52364d24d82603b
#
_entry.id   dbb2d5d9e1ba7542e52364d24d82603b
#
_cell.length_a   1.000
_cell.length_b   1.000
_cell.length_c   1.000
_cell.angle_alpha   90.00
_cell.angle_beta   90.00
_cell.angle_gamma   90.00
#
_symmetry.space_group_name_H-M   'P 1'
#
loop_
_entity.id
_entity.type
_entity.pdbx_description
1 polymer ?
#
loop_
_entity_poly.entity_id
_entity_poly.type
_entity_poly.pdbx_seq_one_letter_code
_entity_poly.pdbx_strand_id
1 'polypeptide(L)'
;MARLLDFNNIEVQTLDIVLRDDARTKVHLRYPTEGLVQELIRISPEMHKVLETGDEESLNLTYDLVARIISCNRDGIKVTGDELRNKYKMDFEMIIVFCSTYLDFLNELTNAKN
;
A
#
# COMPACT_ATOMS: atom_id res chain seq x y z
N MET A 1 -23.97 -13.60 -30.11
CA MET A 1 -22.50 -13.61 -30.14
C MET A 1 -21.97 -13.83 -28.74
N ALA A 2 -21.17 -14.86 -28.55
CA ALA A 2 -20.60 -15.15 -27.23
C ALA A 2 -19.44 -14.21 -26.94
N ARG A 3 -19.37 -13.73 -25.70
CA ARG A 3 -18.21 -12.96 -25.24
C ARG A 3 -17.19 -13.92 -24.64
N LEU A 4 -15.95 -13.74 -25.03
CA LEU A 4 -14.85 -14.50 -24.45
C LEU A 4 -14.20 -13.65 -23.36
N LEU A 5 -14.20 -14.16 -22.14
CA LEU A 5 -13.45 -13.56 -21.04
C LEU A 5 -12.17 -14.37 -20.85
N ASP A 6 -11.07 -13.81 -21.27
CA ASP A 6 -9.77 -14.43 -21.10
C ASP A 6 -8.99 -13.67 -20.03
N PHE A 7 -8.78 -14.32 -18.90
CA PHE A 7 -8.11 -13.70 -17.76
C PHE A 7 -6.65 -13.35 -18.06
N ASN A 8 -6.04 -13.93 -19.09
CA ASN A 8 -4.69 -13.56 -19.48
C ASN A 8 -4.63 -12.20 -20.18
N ASN A 9 -5.76 -11.73 -20.71
CA ASN A 9 -5.84 -10.47 -21.43
C ASN A 9 -6.47 -9.34 -20.62
N ILE A 10 -6.78 -9.59 -19.33
CA ILE A 10 -7.34 -8.56 -18.48
C ILE A 10 -6.21 -7.67 -17.96
N GLU A 11 -6.33 -6.36 -18.22
CA GLU A 11 -5.43 -5.38 -17.62
C GLU A 11 -5.81 -5.19 -16.16
N VAL A 12 -4.85 -5.48 -15.29
CA VAL A 12 -5.00 -5.23 -13.86
C VAL A 12 -4.37 -3.87 -13.56
N GLN A 13 -5.20 -2.94 -13.09
CA GLN A 13 -4.68 -1.63 -12.71
C GLN A 13 -3.80 -1.74 -11.48
N THR A 14 -2.69 -1.01 -11.49
CA THR A 14 -1.76 -0.97 -10.37
C THR A 14 -1.53 0.47 -9.94
N LEU A 15 -1.18 0.65 -8.68
CA LEU A 15 -0.65 1.93 -8.21
C LEU A 15 0.86 1.83 -8.26
N ASP A 16 1.48 2.65 -9.09
CA ASP A 16 2.93 2.62 -9.25
C ASP A 16 3.58 3.58 -8.26
N ILE A 17 4.52 3.07 -7.48
CA ILE A 17 5.30 3.88 -6.53
C ILE A 17 6.79 3.74 -6.84
N VAL A 18 7.57 4.71 -6.40
CA VAL A 18 9.03 4.68 -6.49
C VAL A 18 9.58 4.71 -5.07
N LEU A 19 10.37 3.70 -4.71
CA LEU A 19 10.96 3.61 -3.38
C LEU A 19 12.09 4.62 -3.22
N ARG A 20 12.37 4.98 -1.96
CA ARG A 20 13.44 5.93 -1.63
C ARG A 20 14.76 5.20 -1.53
N ASP A 21 15.26 4.73 -2.66
CA ASP A 21 16.57 4.12 -2.78
C ASP A 21 17.31 4.75 -3.96
N ASP A 22 18.62 4.53 -4.03
CA ASP A 22 19.44 5.09 -5.10
C ASP A 22 19.03 4.56 -6.46
N ALA A 23 18.56 3.32 -6.51
CA ALA A 23 18.09 2.69 -7.74
C ALA A 23 16.72 3.20 -8.18
N ARG A 24 16.01 3.93 -7.32
CA ARG A 24 14.65 4.43 -7.59
C ARG A 24 13.75 3.29 -8.03
N THR A 25 13.73 2.22 -7.26
CA THR A 25 13.00 1.00 -7.58
C THR A 25 11.52 1.29 -7.76
N LYS A 26 10.98 0.95 -8.91
CA LYS A 26 9.55 1.12 -9.21
C LYS A 26 8.82 -0.14 -8.81
N VAL A 27 7.73 0.03 -8.08
CA VAL A 27 6.91 -1.08 -7.61
C VAL A 27 5.48 -0.87 -8.10
N HIS A 28 4.91 -1.91 -8.71
CA HIS A 28 3.55 -1.86 -9.25
C HIS A 28 2.62 -2.57 -8.27
N LEU A 29 1.95 -1.80 -7.42
CA LEU A 29 1.11 -2.33 -6.36
C LEU A 29 -0.21 -2.83 -6.91
N ARG A 30 -0.62 -4.00 -6.44
CA ARG A 30 -1.91 -4.61 -6.78
C ARG A 30 -2.95 -4.31 -5.71
N TYR A 31 -4.17 -4.65 -6.01
CA TYR A 31 -5.24 -4.67 -5.02
C TYR A 31 -4.83 -5.66 -3.92
N PRO A 32 -4.87 -5.27 -2.65
CA PRO A 32 -4.43 -6.13 -1.57
C PRO A 32 -5.48 -7.18 -1.23
N THR A 33 -5.13 -8.09 -0.33
CA THR A 33 -6.12 -9.02 0.21
C THR A 33 -7.18 -8.26 1.01
N GLU A 34 -8.37 -8.84 1.10
CA GLU A 34 -9.47 -8.23 1.84
C GLU A 34 -9.09 -7.91 3.29
N GLY A 35 -8.33 -8.82 3.94
CA GLY A 35 -7.88 -8.60 5.30
C GLY A 35 -7.00 -7.37 5.46
N LEU A 36 -6.10 -7.13 4.50
CA LEU A 36 -5.24 -5.94 4.53
C LEU A 36 -6.04 -4.66 4.32
N VAL A 37 -7.04 -4.69 3.43
CA VAL A 37 -7.92 -3.55 3.20
C VAL A 37 -8.66 -3.19 4.48
N GLN A 38 -9.22 -4.19 5.17
CA GLN A 38 -9.95 -3.98 6.41
C GLN A 38 -9.07 -3.41 7.51
N GLU A 39 -7.84 -3.93 7.65
CA GLU A 39 -6.89 -3.39 8.61
C GLU A 39 -6.54 -1.93 8.32
N LEU A 40 -6.32 -1.60 7.05
CA LEU A 40 -5.99 -0.24 6.65
C LEU A 40 -7.14 0.72 6.96
N ILE A 41 -8.37 0.32 6.66
CA ILE A 41 -9.54 1.14 6.95
C ILE A 41 -9.69 1.35 8.46
N ARG A 42 -9.44 0.31 9.25
CA ARG A 42 -9.57 0.36 10.70
C ARG A 42 -8.57 1.32 11.35
N ILE A 43 -7.31 1.30 10.90
CA ILE A 43 -6.26 2.10 11.54
C ILE A 43 -6.15 3.52 10.97
N SER A 44 -6.69 3.76 9.77
CA SER A 44 -6.54 5.03 9.08
C SER A 44 -6.99 6.24 9.89
N PRO A 45 -8.17 6.21 10.57
CA PRO A 45 -8.59 7.36 11.38
C PRO A 45 -7.72 7.62 12.60
N GLU A 46 -6.95 6.63 13.05
CA GLU A 46 -6.12 6.74 14.25
C GLU A 46 -4.67 7.14 13.98
N MET A 47 -4.29 7.22 12.71
CA MET A 47 -2.90 7.53 12.34
C MET A 47 -2.42 8.87 12.90
N HIS A 48 -3.27 9.87 12.92
CA HIS A 48 -2.90 11.18 13.47
C HIS A 48 -2.64 11.11 14.97
N LYS A 49 -3.41 10.30 15.68
CA LYS A 49 -3.21 10.07 17.12
C LYS A 49 -1.86 9.40 17.36
N VAL A 50 -1.51 8.42 16.53
CA VAL A 50 -0.25 7.72 16.64
C VAL A 50 0.91 8.70 16.47
N LEU A 51 0.79 9.61 15.50
CA LEU A 51 1.79 10.64 15.27
C LEU A 51 1.95 11.57 16.47
N GLU A 52 0.84 11.98 17.09
CA GLU A 52 0.84 12.88 18.25
C GLU A 52 1.42 12.21 19.49
N THR A 53 1.04 10.96 19.75
CA THR A 53 1.45 10.26 20.97
C THR A 53 2.86 9.66 20.88
N GLY A 54 3.33 9.37 19.65
CA GLY A 54 4.61 8.72 19.44
C GLY A 54 4.65 7.30 19.97
N ASP A 55 3.49 6.63 20.08
CA ASP A 55 3.41 5.25 20.57
C ASP A 55 4.17 4.31 19.64
N GLU A 56 5.30 3.79 20.12
CA GLU A 56 6.22 2.97 19.32
C GLU A 56 5.57 1.69 18.81
N GLU A 57 4.75 1.05 19.63
CA GLU A 57 4.06 -0.16 19.22
C GLU A 57 3.11 0.09 18.05
N SER A 58 2.32 1.16 18.14
CA SER A 58 1.39 1.53 17.07
C SER A 58 2.13 1.97 15.80
N LEU A 59 3.25 2.67 15.94
CA LEU A 59 4.09 3.04 14.82
C LEU A 59 4.59 1.79 14.09
N ASN A 60 5.11 0.82 14.84
CA ASN A 60 5.63 -0.41 14.26
C ASN A 60 4.54 -1.21 13.55
N LEU A 61 3.36 -1.30 14.14
CA LEU A 61 2.23 -1.99 13.52
C LEU A 61 1.83 -1.33 12.20
N THR A 62 1.85 -0.01 12.16
CA THR A 62 1.52 0.74 10.95
C THR A 62 2.57 0.51 9.85
N TYR A 63 3.86 0.58 10.19
CA TYR A 63 4.92 0.28 9.24
C TYR A 63 4.81 -1.14 8.69
N ASP A 64 4.51 -2.10 9.56
CA ASP A 64 4.35 -3.50 9.13
C ASP A 64 3.17 -3.68 8.19
N LEU A 65 2.06 -3.01 8.46
CA LEU A 65 0.89 -3.06 7.60
C LEU A 65 1.21 -2.48 6.21
N VAL A 66 1.85 -1.32 6.17
CA VAL A 66 2.23 -0.68 4.91
C VAL A 66 3.21 -1.57 4.14
N ALA A 67 4.16 -2.19 4.85
CA ALA A 67 5.11 -3.11 4.21
C ALA A 67 4.39 -4.31 3.57
N ARG A 68 3.38 -4.86 4.24
CA ARG A 68 2.60 -5.96 3.67
C ARG A 68 1.82 -5.52 2.43
N ILE A 69 1.29 -4.29 2.46
CA ILE A 69 0.59 -3.74 1.30
C ILE A 69 1.56 -3.55 0.12
N ILE A 70 2.72 -2.96 0.37
CA ILE A 70 3.73 -2.74 -0.67
C ILE A 70 4.23 -4.09 -1.23
N SER A 71 4.31 -5.11 -0.40
CA SER A 71 4.73 -6.45 -0.83
C SER A 71 3.68 -7.16 -1.72
N CYS A 72 2.47 -6.61 -1.82
CA CYS A 72 1.45 -7.08 -2.75
C CYS A 72 1.64 -6.36 -4.10
N ASN A 73 2.63 -6.80 -4.87
CA ASN A 73 2.96 -6.18 -6.14
C ASN A 73 3.21 -7.25 -7.20
N ARG A 74 3.21 -6.85 -8.47
CA ARG A 74 3.44 -7.77 -9.57
C ARG A 74 4.92 -8.04 -9.84
N ASP A 75 5.81 -7.33 -9.14
CA ASP A 75 7.26 -7.38 -9.39
C ASP A 75 7.98 -8.38 -8.50
N GLY A 76 7.25 -9.01 -7.57
CA GLY A 76 7.86 -9.97 -6.65
C GLY A 76 8.75 -9.33 -5.59
N ILE A 77 8.61 -8.03 -5.37
CA ILE A 77 9.41 -7.30 -4.38
C ILE A 77 8.77 -7.45 -3.00
N LYS A 78 9.58 -7.81 -2.02
CA LYS A 78 9.14 -7.96 -0.64
C LYS A 78 9.88 -6.95 0.23
N VAL A 79 9.14 -6.26 1.08
CA VAL A 79 9.71 -5.32 2.03
C VAL A 79 9.15 -5.58 3.42
N THR A 80 9.91 -5.20 4.44
CA THR A 80 9.47 -5.29 5.83
C THR A 80 9.27 -3.88 6.39
N GLY A 81 8.54 -3.79 7.51
CA GLY A 81 8.35 -2.50 8.19
C GLY A 81 9.68 -1.89 8.60
N ASP A 82 10.60 -2.71 9.08
CA ASP A 82 11.94 -2.27 9.47
C ASP A 82 12.70 -1.69 8.27
N GLU A 83 12.61 -2.34 7.11
CA GLU A 83 13.23 -1.84 5.89
C GLU A 83 12.66 -0.50 5.44
N LEU A 84 11.34 -0.33 5.50
CA LEU A 84 10.72 0.94 5.16
C LEU A 84 11.26 2.07 6.03
N ARG A 85 11.43 1.79 7.31
CA ARG A 85 11.87 2.78 8.28
C ARG A 85 13.37 3.08 8.16
N ASN A 86 14.20 2.06 8.05
CA ASN A 86 15.66 2.19 8.15
C ASN A 86 16.38 2.15 6.82
N LYS A 87 15.93 1.32 5.87
CA LYS A 87 16.55 1.22 4.55
C LYS A 87 16.05 2.29 3.60
N TYR A 88 14.73 2.48 3.54
CA TYR A 88 14.11 3.45 2.64
C TYR A 88 13.87 4.79 3.30
N LYS A 89 14.12 4.88 4.60
CA LYS A 89 14.06 6.13 5.39
C LYS A 89 12.72 6.87 5.21
N MET A 90 11.65 6.12 5.21
CA MET A 90 10.31 6.69 5.15
C MET A 90 9.86 7.11 6.54
N ASP A 91 9.65 8.41 6.75
CA ASP A 91 9.13 8.89 8.02
C ASP A 91 7.61 8.65 8.08
N PHE A 92 7.02 8.88 9.25
CA PHE A 92 5.62 8.56 9.44
C PHE A 92 4.69 9.45 8.60
N GLU A 93 5.11 10.67 8.30
CA GLU A 93 4.34 11.55 7.41
C GLU A 93 4.23 10.94 6.01
N MET A 94 5.33 10.36 5.51
CA MET A 94 5.32 9.66 4.22
C MET A 94 4.42 8.44 4.26
N ILE A 95 4.38 7.73 5.38
CA ILE A 95 3.50 6.59 5.56
C ILE A 95 2.04 7.04 5.50
N ILE A 96 1.68 8.16 6.14
CA ILE A 96 0.33 8.71 6.08
C ILE A 96 -0.04 9.08 4.64
N VAL A 97 0.88 9.74 3.91
CA VAL A 97 0.65 10.10 2.50
C VAL A 97 0.44 8.84 1.66
N PHE A 98 1.24 7.82 1.90
CA PHE A 98 1.07 6.54 1.18
C PHE A 98 -0.32 5.95 1.43
N CYS A 99 -0.75 5.89 2.68
CA CYS A 99 -2.03 5.31 3.03
C CYS A 99 -3.19 6.08 2.39
N SER A 100 -3.13 7.40 2.41
CA SER A 100 -4.15 8.25 1.79
C SER A 100 -4.21 8.01 0.28
N THR A 101 -3.06 7.97 -0.38
CA THR A 101 -2.97 7.73 -1.81
C THR A 101 -3.49 6.34 -2.17
N TYR A 102 -3.14 5.34 -1.36
CA TYR A 102 -3.57 3.96 -1.61
C TYR A 102 -5.08 3.80 -1.44
N LEU A 103 -5.67 4.45 -0.43
CA LEU A 103 -7.13 4.44 -0.24
C LEU A 103 -7.84 5.11 -1.42
N ASP A 104 -7.30 6.20 -1.94
CA ASP A 104 -7.84 6.86 -3.13
C ASP A 104 -7.79 5.91 -4.34
N PHE A 105 -6.69 5.20 -4.50
CA PHE A 105 -6.55 4.20 -5.56
C PHE A 105 -7.62 3.11 -5.44
N LEU A 106 -7.86 2.59 -4.24
CA LEU A 106 -8.89 1.57 -4.01
C LEU A 106 -10.28 2.10 -4.34
N ASN A 107 -10.56 3.35 -3.97
CA ASN A 107 -11.85 3.99 -4.28
C ASN A 107 -12.04 4.16 -5.79
N GLU A 108 -11.00 4.55 -6.51
CA GLU A 108 -11.04 4.68 -7.96
C GLU A 108 -11.35 3.34 -8.63
N LEU A 109 -10.73 2.26 -8.16
CA LEU A 109 -10.99 0.91 -8.69
C LEU A 109 -12.44 0.51 -8.49
N THR A 110 -13.00 0.83 -7.32
CA THR A 110 -14.39 0.51 -7.01
C THR A 110 -15.34 1.32 -7.88
N ASN A 111 -15.07 2.62 -8.06
CA ASN A 111 -15.92 3.51 -8.86
C ASN A 111 -15.83 3.22 -10.36
N ALA A 112 -14.69 2.76 -10.83
CA ALA A 112 -14.50 2.44 -12.24
C ALA A 112 -15.37 1.29 -12.73
N LYS A 113 -15.95 0.52 -11.80
CA LYS A 113 -16.83 -0.61 -12.14
C LYS A 113 -18.27 -0.17 -12.39
N ASN A 114 -18.59 1.05 -12.10
CA ASN A 114 -19.90 1.61 -12.33
C ASN A 114 -19.95 2.31 -13.69
#